data_25ba37a0b399d086f0c4d2548e1ef980
#
_entry.id   25ba37a0b399d086f0c4d2548e1ef980
#
_cell.length_a   1.000
_cell.length_b   1.000
_cell.length_c   1.000
_cell.angle_alpha   90.00
_cell.angle_beta   90.00
_cell.angle_gamma   90.00
#
_symmetry.space_group_name_H-M   'P 1'
#
loop_
_entity.id
_entity.type
_entity.pdbx_description
1 polymer ?
#
loop_
_entity_poly.entity_id
_entity_poly.type
_entity_poly.pdbx_seq_one_letter_code
_entity_poly.pdbx_strand_id
1 'polypeptide(L)'
;VCSSDLRLTQGIFSHGQDFLDTHKPAVLEDRLYHHDGQIDEEVYVYGSFVQSKMYNHGVRCNDCHNPHSLKLHAPGNALCVRCHDGSKYMSPDHHHHKMGTTGAACVECHTPHKNFMVVDARRDPSIRIPRPDLSKKLGTPNACNMCHKDKDNTWTADAFAKWYPERLKKTHYGEIL
;
A
#
# COMPACT_ATOMS: atom_id res chain seq x y z
N VAL A 1 4.02 4.28 20.87
CA VAL A 1 4.40 4.10 19.46
C VAL A 1 5.14 2.80 19.35
N CYS A 2 4.52 1.78 18.79
CA CYS A 2 5.14 0.46 18.64
C CYS A 2 6.11 0.51 17.46
N SER A 3 7.28 -0.05 17.58
CA SER A 3 8.35 0.04 16.61
C SER A 3 8.85 -1.34 16.17
N SER A 4 7.91 -2.18 15.72
CA SER A 4 8.27 -3.51 15.25
C SER A 4 9.16 -3.49 14.00
N ASP A 5 8.98 -2.49 13.14
CA ASP A 5 9.77 -2.28 11.93
C ASP A 5 10.85 -1.19 12.06
N LEU A 6 11.00 -0.62 13.26
CA LEU A 6 12.00 0.40 13.57
C LEU A 6 12.67 0.08 14.90
N ARG A 7 13.96 -0.13 14.89
CA ARG A 7 14.76 -0.34 16.09
C ARG A 7 15.58 0.91 16.37
N LEU A 8 15.41 1.46 17.58
CA LEU A 8 16.27 2.51 18.08
C LEU A 8 17.69 1.93 18.23
N THR A 9 18.65 2.51 17.54
CA THR A 9 20.03 2.04 17.57
C THR A 9 20.86 2.78 18.58
N GLN A 10 20.56 4.08 18.82
CA GLN A 10 21.36 4.90 19.72
C GLN A 10 20.63 6.21 20.08
N GLY A 11 20.61 6.56 21.35
CA GLY A 11 20.26 7.89 21.83
C GLY A 11 18.82 8.36 21.62
N ILE A 12 18.60 9.64 21.82
CA ILE A 12 17.32 10.33 21.64
C ILE A 12 17.35 11.04 20.29
N PHE A 13 16.31 10.81 19.46
CA PHE A 13 16.13 11.54 18.22
C PHE A 13 15.95 13.05 18.49
N SER A 14 16.69 13.88 17.81
CA SER A 14 16.55 15.34 17.83
C SER A 14 16.03 15.85 16.48
N HIS A 15 15.21 16.89 16.50
CA HIS A 15 14.75 17.51 15.27
C HIS A 15 15.91 18.00 14.40
N GLY A 16 15.85 17.68 13.12
CA GLY A 16 16.88 18.04 12.15
C GLY A 16 17.95 16.97 11.93
N GLN A 17 17.97 15.90 12.74
CA GLN A 17 18.79 14.72 12.46
C GLN A 17 18.16 13.86 11.36
N ASP A 18 19.00 13.14 10.63
CA ASP A 18 18.51 12.09 9.75
C ASP A 18 17.88 10.98 10.61
N PHE A 19 16.72 10.52 10.19
CA PHE A 19 15.98 9.50 10.93
C PHE A 19 16.77 8.19 11.05
N LEU A 20 17.51 7.83 10.03
CA LEU A 20 18.30 6.61 9.98
C LEU A 20 19.57 6.66 10.87
N ASP A 21 19.96 7.83 11.37
CA ASP A 21 21.06 7.94 12.33
C ASP A 21 20.71 7.29 13.70
N THR A 22 19.42 7.28 14.03
CA THR A 22 18.94 6.78 15.32
C THR A 22 18.00 5.58 15.21
N HIS A 23 17.47 5.30 14.03
CA HIS A 23 16.49 4.22 13.81
C HIS A 23 16.95 3.30 12.68
N LYS A 24 16.94 2.01 12.95
CA LYS A 24 17.17 0.99 11.94
C LYS A 24 15.81 0.45 11.47
N PRO A 25 15.43 0.62 10.19
CA PRO A 25 14.24 -0.03 9.66
C PRO A 25 14.42 -1.54 9.69
N ALA A 26 13.35 -2.26 9.99
CA ALA A 26 13.30 -3.69 9.78
C ALA A 26 13.35 -3.97 8.27
N VAL A 27 14.04 -5.01 7.90
CA VAL A 27 14.00 -5.54 6.53
C VAL A 27 12.70 -6.30 6.31
N LEU A 28 12.41 -6.66 5.06
CA LEU A 28 11.26 -7.49 4.71
C LEU A 28 11.49 -8.92 5.22
N GLU A 29 11.17 -9.14 6.48
CA GLU A 29 11.31 -10.43 7.16
C GLU A 29 9.98 -11.19 7.11
N ASP A 30 10.04 -12.52 6.99
CA ASP A 30 8.89 -13.40 7.18
C ASP A 30 8.21 -13.10 8.52
N ARG A 31 6.90 -13.15 8.55
CA ARG A 31 6.00 -12.77 9.64
C ARG A 31 5.76 -11.27 9.81
N LEU A 32 6.66 -10.40 9.37
CA LEU A 32 6.40 -8.96 9.37
C LEU A 32 5.78 -8.51 8.04
N TYR A 33 6.25 -9.10 6.96
CA TYR A 33 5.80 -8.78 5.61
C TYR A 33 5.56 -10.05 4.79
N HIS A 34 4.56 -9.99 3.92
CA HIS A 34 4.43 -10.97 2.84
C HIS A 34 5.59 -10.86 1.85
N HIS A 35 5.86 -11.92 1.09
CA HIS A 35 6.95 -11.97 0.10
C HIS A 35 6.92 -10.82 -0.93
N ASP A 36 5.76 -10.24 -1.19
CA ASP A 36 5.63 -9.07 -2.06
C ASP A 36 5.76 -7.73 -1.31
N GLY A 37 6.10 -7.76 -0.02
CA GLY A 37 6.29 -6.60 0.84
C GLY A 37 5.01 -5.96 1.39
N GLN A 38 3.84 -6.57 1.22
CA GLN A 38 2.64 -6.17 1.95
C GLN A 38 2.81 -6.47 3.44
N ILE A 39 2.22 -5.62 4.30
CA ILE A 39 2.24 -5.84 5.75
C ILE A 39 1.52 -7.15 6.08
N ASP A 40 2.17 -8.04 6.83
CA ASP A 40 1.56 -9.27 7.33
C ASP A 40 1.19 -9.14 8.81
N GLU A 41 2.11 -8.76 9.66
CA GLU A 41 1.91 -8.61 11.09
C GLU A 41 2.01 -7.15 11.54
N GLU A 42 2.23 -6.90 12.83
CA GLU A 42 2.30 -5.57 13.42
C GLU A 42 3.61 -4.86 13.05
N VAL A 43 3.55 -4.01 12.04
CA VAL A 43 4.66 -3.15 11.61
C VAL A 43 4.23 -1.69 11.51
N TYR A 44 5.22 -0.81 11.48
CA TYR A 44 4.99 0.62 11.28
C TYR A 44 4.68 0.95 9.83
N VAL A 45 3.88 1.98 9.66
CA VAL A 45 3.54 2.54 8.35
C VAL A 45 4.75 3.10 7.59
N TYR A 46 5.84 3.43 8.26
CA TYR A 46 7.07 3.94 7.63
C TYR A 46 7.66 2.93 6.65
N GLY A 47 7.87 1.69 7.07
CA GLY A 47 8.44 0.63 6.23
C GLY A 47 7.61 0.34 4.97
N SER A 48 6.29 0.42 5.08
CA SER A 48 5.40 0.32 3.92
C SER A 48 5.47 1.54 3.01
N PHE A 49 5.47 2.74 3.59
CA PHE A 49 5.49 3.97 2.80
C PHE A 49 6.77 4.13 1.98
N VAL A 50 7.94 3.81 2.54
CA VAL A 50 9.22 3.90 1.81
C VAL A 50 9.33 2.92 0.63
N GLN A 51 8.52 1.86 0.60
CA GLN A 51 8.39 0.97 -0.55
C GLN A 51 7.58 1.60 -1.69
N SER A 52 6.83 2.67 -1.42
CA SER A 52 5.96 3.30 -2.43
C SER A 52 6.77 4.03 -3.50
N LYS A 53 6.24 4.03 -4.72
CA LYS A 53 6.79 4.87 -5.79
C LYS A 53 6.69 6.35 -5.45
N MET A 54 5.66 6.76 -4.71
CA MET A 54 5.47 8.16 -4.32
C MET A 54 6.61 8.63 -3.41
N TYR A 55 7.02 7.83 -2.43
CA TYR A 55 8.20 8.14 -1.61
C TYR A 55 9.45 8.36 -2.47
N ASN A 56 9.69 7.49 -3.44
CA ASN A 56 10.83 7.59 -4.36
C ASN A 56 10.78 8.82 -5.27
N HIS A 57 9.60 9.41 -5.46
CA HIS A 57 9.40 10.69 -6.15
C HIS A 57 9.34 11.90 -5.21
N GLY A 58 9.76 11.74 -3.98
CA GLY A 58 9.89 12.84 -3.03
C GLY A 58 8.65 13.18 -2.23
N VAL A 59 7.54 12.44 -2.40
CA VAL A 59 6.31 12.64 -1.60
C VAL A 59 6.60 12.28 -0.14
N ARG A 60 6.03 13.04 0.78
CA ARG A 60 6.17 12.89 2.22
C ARG A 60 4.80 12.74 2.88
N CYS A 61 4.78 12.31 4.13
CA CYS A 61 3.53 12.12 4.88
C CYS A 61 2.68 13.39 4.95
N ASN A 62 3.32 14.54 5.07
CA ASN A 62 2.65 15.84 5.15
C ASN A 62 2.07 16.34 3.82
N ASP A 63 2.34 15.71 2.70
CA ASP A 63 1.65 16.02 1.44
C ASP A 63 0.21 15.51 1.44
N CYS A 64 -0.05 14.48 2.24
CA CYS A 64 -1.38 13.89 2.42
C CYS A 64 -2.02 14.24 3.76
N HIS A 65 -1.22 14.34 4.83
CA HIS A 65 -1.67 14.56 6.20
C HIS A 65 -1.25 15.92 6.74
N ASN A 66 -2.14 16.56 7.47
CA ASN A 66 -1.77 17.71 8.29
C ASN A 66 -0.92 17.22 9.48
N PRO A 67 0.33 17.72 9.67
CA PRO A 67 1.25 17.19 10.67
C PRO A 67 0.80 17.39 12.13
N HIS A 68 -0.09 18.33 12.39
CA HIS A 68 -0.59 18.62 13.74
C HIS A 68 -1.87 17.85 14.08
N SER A 69 -2.81 17.75 13.13
CA SER A 69 -4.09 17.09 13.36
C SER A 69 -4.13 15.65 12.86
N LEU A 70 -3.15 15.21 12.08
CA LEU A 70 -3.07 13.94 11.38
C LEU A 70 -4.21 13.69 10.37
N LYS A 71 -5.11 14.66 10.21
CA LYS A 71 -6.21 14.57 9.26
C LYS A 71 -5.71 14.70 7.82
N LEU A 72 -6.40 14.04 6.91
CA LEU A 72 -6.13 14.18 5.48
C LEU A 72 -6.45 15.59 4.98
N HIS A 73 -5.68 16.10 4.03
CA HIS A 73 -5.91 17.42 3.41
C HIS A 73 -7.17 17.46 2.54
N ALA A 74 -7.66 16.32 2.07
CA ALA A 74 -8.91 16.23 1.32
C ALA A 74 -9.56 14.84 1.54
N PRO A 75 -10.90 14.72 1.44
CA PRO A 75 -11.58 13.45 1.64
C PRO A 75 -11.53 12.56 0.40
N GLY A 76 -11.48 11.24 0.63
CA GLY A 76 -11.62 10.23 -0.42
C GLY A 76 -10.69 10.44 -1.62
N ASN A 77 -11.21 10.21 -2.82
CA ASN A 77 -10.45 10.34 -4.07
C ASN A 77 -9.94 11.77 -4.33
N ALA A 78 -10.57 12.80 -3.75
CA ALA A 78 -10.12 14.17 -3.87
C ALA A 78 -8.68 14.39 -3.37
N LEU A 79 -8.23 13.59 -2.42
CA LEU A 79 -6.83 13.60 -1.99
C LEU A 79 -5.87 13.18 -3.12
N CYS A 80 -6.21 12.12 -3.81
CA CYS A 80 -5.36 11.52 -4.84
C CYS A 80 -5.27 12.40 -6.09
N VAL A 81 -6.40 12.99 -6.52
CA VAL A 81 -6.45 13.83 -7.73
C VAL A 81 -5.86 15.22 -7.53
N ARG A 82 -5.34 15.55 -6.37
CA ARG A 82 -4.49 16.74 -6.21
C ARG A 82 -3.19 16.65 -7.03
N CYS A 83 -2.73 15.42 -7.30
CA CYS A 83 -1.50 15.14 -8.03
C CYS A 83 -1.71 14.21 -9.22
N HIS A 84 -2.70 13.34 -9.16
CA HIS A 84 -3.02 12.37 -10.22
C HIS A 84 -4.12 12.92 -11.12
N ASP A 85 -4.00 12.72 -12.43
CA ASP A 85 -5.01 13.14 -13.42
C ASP A 85 -6.34 12.42 -13.18
N GLY A 86 -7.33 13.17 -12.68
CA GLY A 86 -8.66 12.66 -12.40
C GLY A 86 -9.39 12.15 -13.64
N SER A 87 -9.17 12.73 -14.81
CA SER A 87 -9.80 12.28 -16.05
C SER A 87 -9.37 10.88 -16.44
N LYS A 88 -8.14 10.52 -16.11
CA LYS A 88 -7.56 9.21 -16.37
C LYS A 88 -7.88 8.19 -15.28
N TYR A 89 -7.66 8.59 -14.02
CA TYR A 89 -7.65 7.61 -12.92
C TYR A 89 -9.00 7.48 -12.20
N MET A 90 -9.90 8.45 -12.31
CA MET A 90 -11.29 8.35 -11.84
C MET A 90 -12.23 7.84 -12.95
N SER A 91 -11.76 7.01 -13.83
CA SER A 91 -12.50 6.47 -14.97
C SER A 91 -12.80 4.98 -14.77
N PRO A 92 -13.98 4.50 -15.21
CA PRO A 92 -14.24 3.06 -15.29
C PRO A 92 -13.20 2.29 -16.11
N ASP A 93 -12.53 2.93 -17.05
CA ASP A 93 -11.45 2.30 -17.83
C ASP A 93 -10.20 2.04 -16.97
N HIS A 94 -10.07 2.76 -15.84
CA HIS A 94 -8.98 2.51 -14.89
C HIS A 94 -9.37 1.54 -13.79
N HIS A 95 -10.49 1.72 -13.13
CA HIS A 95 -10.83 0.91 -11.95
C HIS A 95 -11.84 -0.22 -12.23
N HIS A 96 -12.45 -0.26 -13.42
CA HIS A 96 -13.39 -1.29 -13.89
C HIS A 96 -14.62 -1.50 -12.99
N HIS A 97 -15.03 -0.45 -12.27
CA HIS A 97 -16.21 -0.44 -11.40
C HIS A 97 -17.12 0.74 -11.74
N LYS A 98 -18.38 0.65 -11.29
CA LYS A 98 -19.32 1.76 -11.45
C LYS A 98 -18.89 2.95 -10.61
N MET A 99 -18.91 4.13 -11.20
CA MET A 99 -18.62 5.39 -10.50
C MET A 99 -19.51 5.56 -9.26
N GLY A 100 -18.94 6.10 -8.19
CA GLY A 100 -19.65 6.31 -6.93
C GLY A 100 -19.81 5.07 -6.05
N THR A 101 -19.30 3.91 -6.48
CA THR A 101 -19.26 2.70 -5.64
C THR A 101 -17.92 2.58 -4.91
N THR A 102 -17.87 1.74 -3.88
CA THR A 102 -16.65 1.42 -3.13
C THR A 102 -15.50 0.99 -4.04
N GLY A 103 -15.77 0.19 -5.08
CA GLY A 103 -14.77 -0.27 -6.03
C GLY A 103 -14.14 0.85 -6.87
N ALA A 104 -14.75 2.05 -6.94
CA ALA A 104 -14.20 3.23 -7.60
C ALA A 104 -13.36 4.10 -6.65
N ALA A 105 -13.23 3.72 -5.37
CA ALA A 105 -12.40 4.45 -4.43
C ALA A 105 -10.93 4.02 -4.58
N CYS A 106 -10.04 4.98 -4.83
CA CYS A 106 -8.61 4.75 -5.05
C CYS A 106 -7.98 3.91 -3.94
N VAL A 107 -8.35 4.22 -2.71
CA VAL A 107 -7.80 3.57 -1.52
C VAL A 107 -8.15 2.10 -1.39
N GLU A 108 -9.27 1.64 -1.94
CA GLU A 108 -9.69 0.24 -1.82
C GLU A 108 -8.79 -0.71 -2.63
N CYS A 109 -8.19 -0.20 -3.70
CA CYS A 109 -7.25 -0.96 -4.53
C CYS A 109 -5.78 -0.68 -4.18
N HIS A 110 -5.45 0.58 -3.88
CA HIS A 110 -4.05 1.01 -3.74
C HIS A 110 -3.54 1.04 -2.31
N THR A 111 -4.44 1.13 -1.33
CA THR A 111 -4.14 1.08 0.11
C THR A 111 -5.17 0.21 0.83
N PRO A 112 -5.25 -1.09 0.50
CA PRO A 112 -6.21 -1.97 1.14
C PRO A 112 -6.04 -1.93 2.66
N HIS A 113 -7.13 -2.12 3.40
CA HIS A 113 -7.08 -2.15 4.85
C HIS A 113 -7.00 -3.58 5.37
N LYS A 114 -6.36 -3.74 6.52
CA LYS A 114 -6.33 -4.97 7.29
C LYS A 114 -6.54 -4.63 8.76
N ASN A 115 -7.16 -5.52 9.51
CA ASN A 115 -7.22 -5.39 10.96
C ASN A 115 -5.93 -5.94 11.58
N PHE A 116 -5.28 -5.10 12.38
CA PHE A 116 -4.14 -5.47 13.21
C PHE A 116 -4.59 -5.60 14.65
N MET A 117 -3.92 -6.45 15.43
CA MET A 117 -4.28 -6.69 16.84
C MET A 117 -5.80 -6.88 17.05
N VAL A 118 -6.44 -7.59 16.12
CA VAL A 118 -7.88 -7.93 16.09
C VAL A 118 -8.81 -6.74 15.82
N VAL A 119 -8.53 -5.55 16.36
CA VAL A 119 -9.49 -4.43 16.40
C VAL A 119 -9.04 -3.18 15.63
N ASP A 120 -7.78 -3.06 15.27
CA ASP A 120 -7.22 -1.83 14.70
C ASP A 120 -7.16 -1.89 13.18
N ALA A 121 -8.16 -1.31 12.53
CA ALA A 121 -8.25 -1.26 11.07
C ALA A 121 -7.31 -0.18 10.51
N ARG A 122 -6.26 -0.60 9.82
CA ARG A 122 -5.28 0.29 9.18
C ARG A 122 -5.21 0.05 7.68
N ARG A 123 -4.91 1.11 6.93
CA ARG A 123 -4.59 1.01 5.50
C ARG A 123 -3.09 0.89 5.29
N ASP A 124 -2.70 0.08 4.32
CA ASP A 124 -1.30 -0.06 3.93
C ASP A 124 -0.84 1.16 3.10
N PRO A 125 0.03 2.03 3.63
CA PRO A 125 0.49 3.24 2.93
C PRO A 125 1.57 2.97 1.87
N SER A 126 1.84 1.74 1.53
CA SER A 126 2.73 1.39 0.40
C SER A 126 2.19 1.83 -0.96
N ILE A 127 0.89 2.17 -1.04
CA ILE A 127 0.21 2.74 -2.21
C ILE A 127 0.57 1.95 -3.47
N ARG A 128 0.25 0.66 -3.41
CA ARG A 128 0.68 -0.33 -4.41
C ARG A 128 -0.13 -0.27 -5.68
N ILE A 129 0.50 -0.70 -6.75
CA ILE A 129 -0.25 -1.19 -7.91
C ILE A 129 -0.68 -2.62 -7.56
N PRO A 130 -2.00 -2.92 -7.57
CA PRO A 130 -2.49 -4.27 -7.31
C PRO A 130 -1.81 -5.32 -8.20
N ARG A 131 -1.40 -6.43 -7.63
CA ARG A 131 -0.74 -7.55 -8.30
C ARG A 131 -1.37 -8.89 -7.90
N PRO A 132 -2.64 -9.15 -8.31
CA PRO A 132 -3.31 -10.40 -7.97
C PRO A 132 -2.67 -11.65 -8.60
N ASP A 133 -1.83 -11.47 -9.61
CA ASP A 133 -0.97 -12.53 -10.15
C ASP A 133 0.03 -13.06 -9.10
N LEU A 134 0.53 -12.21 -8.21
CA LEU A 134 1.39 -12.62 -7.09
C LEU A 134 0.60 -13.41 -6.05
N SER A 135 -0.67 -13.08 -5.83
CA SER A 135 -1.54 -13.88 -4.96
C SER A 135 -1.68 -15.31 -5.44
N LYS A 136 -1.79 -15.50 -6.76
CA LYS A 136 -1.82 -16.84 -7.37
C LYS A 136 -0.48 -17.58 -7.24
N LYS A 137 0.65 -16.86 -7.36
CA LYS A 137 2.00 -17.44 -7.34
C LYS A 137 2.54 -17.66 -5.93
N LEU A 138 2.35 -16.69 -5.05
CA LEU A 138 3.02 -16.58 -3.75
C LEU A 138 2.06 -16.68 -2.57
N GLY A 139 0.75 -16.75 -2.80
CA GLY A 139 -0.25 -16.77 -1.73
C GLY A 139 -0.45 -15.42 -1.02
N THR A 140 0.09 -14.32 -1.53
CA THR A 140 -0.03 -13.00 -0.92
C THR A 140 -1.46 -12.44 -1.03
N PRO A 141 -1.92 -11.59 -0.11
CA PRO A 141 -3.25 -10.98 -0.22
C PRO A 141 -3.37 -10.08 -1.46
N ASN A 142 -4.59 -9.87 -1.94
CA ASN A 142 -4.88 -8.85 -2.94
C ASN A 142 -6.15 -8.09 -2.63
N ALA A 143 -6.22 -6.86 -3.10
CA ALA A 143 -7.34 -5.96 -2.86
C ALA A 143 -8.67 -6.45 -3.45
N CYS A 144 -8.64 -7.22 -4.55
CA CYS A 144 -9.86 -7.70 -5.21
C CYS A 144 -10.65 -8.65 -4.31
N ASN A 145 -9.97 -9.61 -3.67
CA ASN A 145 -10.60 -10.60 -2.81
C ASN A 145 -11.12 -10.02 -1.48
N MET A 146 -10.78 -8.77 -1.14
CA MET A 146 -11.38 -8.11 0.02
C MET A 146 -12.88 -7.86 -0.18
N CYS A 147 -13.30 -7.62 -1.41
CA CYS A 147 -14.70 -7.43 -1.78
C CYS A 147 -15.27 -8.64 -2.51
N HIS A 148 -14.54 -9.23 -3.45
CA HIS A 148 -14.94 -10.41 -4.23
C HIS A 148 -14.57 -11.71 -3.49
N LYS A 149 -15.17 -11.92 -2.31
CA LYS A 149 -14.86 -13.04 -1.40
C LYS A 149 -15.27 -14.40 -1.96
N ASP A 150 -16.18 -14.40 -2.93
CA ASP A 150 -16.66 -15.58 -3.65
C ASP A 150 -15.75 -16.02 -4.81
N LYS A 151 -14.71 -15.22 -5.11
CA LYS A 151 -13.76 -15.45 -6.20
C LYS A 151 -12.41 -15.91 -5.67
N ASP A 152 -11.76 -16.77 -6.43
CA ASP A 152 -10.41 -17.23 -6.13
C ASP A 152 -9.31 -16.32 -6.72
N ASN A 153 -8.06 -16.60 -6.37
CA ASN A 153 -6.91 -15.85 -6.87
C ASN A 153 -6.71 -16.02 -8.39
N THR A 154 -7.22 -17.10 -8.99
CA THR A 154 -7.16 -17.31 -10.45
C THR A 154 -8.04 -16.31 -11.15
N TRP A 155 -9.30 -16.18 -10.70
CA TRP A 155 -10.24 -15.22 -11.27
C TRP A 155 -9.71 -13.78 -11.21
N THR A 156 -9.14 -13.37 -10.07
CA THR A 156 -8.61 -12.01 -9.90
C THR A 156 -7.37 -11.77 -10.76
N ALA A 157 -6.49 -12.77 -10.88
CA ALA A 157 -5.31 -12.69 -11.73
C ALA A 157 -5.68 -12.59 -13.22
N ASP A 158 -6.65 -13.39 -13.68
CA ASP A 158 -7.10 -13.40 -15.07
C ASP A 158 -7.82 -12.09 -15.43
N ALA A 159 -8.64 -11.54 -14.54
CA ALA A 159 -9.26 -10.23 -14.73
C ALA A 159 -8.19 -9.13 -14.88
N PHE A 160 -7.20 -9.11 -13.98
CA PHE A 160 -6.11 -8.14 -14.03
C PHE A 160 -5.26 -8.30 -15.30
N ALA A 161 -4.95 -9.52 -15.70
CA ALA A 161 -4.20 -9.81 -16.92
C ALA A 161 -4.91 -9.29 -18.18
N LYS A 162 -6.23 -9.41 -18.21
CA LYS A 162 -7.07 -8.89 -19.30
C LYS A 162 -7.03 -7.35 -19.37
N TRP A 163 -7.04 -6.69 -18.21
CA TRP A 163 -7.08 -5.22 -18.14
C TRP A 163 -5.70 -4.56 -18.28
N TYR A 164 -4.66 -5.21 -17.73
CA TYR A 164 -3.31 -4.64 -17.62
C TYR A 164 -2.21 -5.61 -18.02
N PRO A 165 -2.23 -6.18 -19.24
CA PRO A 165 -1.27 -7.21 -19.67
C PRO A 165 0.18 -6.73 -19.57
N GLU A 166 0.43 -5.45 -19.82
CA GLU A 166 1.78 -4.87 -19.77
C GLU A 166 2.40 -4.85 -18.37
N ARG A 167 1.56 -4.86 -17.35
CA ARG A 167 2.03 -4.85 -15.94
C ARG A 167 2.65 -6.19 -15.53
N LEU A 168 2.22 -7.28 -16.15
CA LEU A 168 2.69 -8.63 -15.85
C LEU A 168 4.05 -8.96 -16.49
N LYS A 169 4.54 -8.13 -17.41
CA LYS A 169 5.83 -8.34 -18.08
C LYS A 169 7.04 -8.12 -17.19
N LYS A 170 6.86 -7.47 -16.03
CA LYS A 170 7.95 -7.19 -15.10
C LYS A 170 7.90 -8.17 -13.93
N THR A 171 8.99 -8.91 -13.76
CA THR A 171 9.22 -9.75 -12.58
C THR A 171 9.17 -8.88 -11.31
N HIS A 172 8.51 -9.38 -10.29
CA HIS A 172 8.48 -8.74 -8.99
C HIS A 172 9.57 -9.32 -8.09
N TYR A 173 10.19 -8.51 -7.23
CA TYR A 173 11.25 -9.00 -6.34
C TYR A 173 10.80 -10.17 -5.45
N GLY A 174 9.55 -10.20 -5.03
CA GLY A 174 8.98 -11.31 -4.26
C GLY A 174 8.92 -12.65 -5.00
N GLU A 175 9.15 -12.66 -6.32
CA GLU A 175 9.28 -13.91 -7.10
C GLU A 175 10.72 -14.47 -7.07
N ILE A 176 11.65 -13.71 -6.48
CA ILE A 176 13.09 -14.04 -6.44
C ILE A 176 13.50 -14.45 -5.01
N LEU A 177 12.79 -13.96 -4.01
CA LEU A 177 12.97 -14.32 -2.60
C LEU A 177 12.37 -15.68 -2.31
#